data_6eeea85be646a4601ffa385f0c15ec54
#
_entry.id   6eeea85be646a4601ffa385f0c15ec54
#
_cell.length_a   1.000
_cell.length_b   1.000
_cell.length_c   1.000
_cell.angle_alpha   90.00
_cell.angle_beta   90.00
_cell.angle_gamma   90.00
#
_symmetry.space_group_name_H-M   'P 1'
#
loop_
_entity.id
_entity.type
_entity.pdbx_description
1 polymer ?
#
loop_
_entity_poly.entity_id
_entity_poly.type
_entity_poly.pdbx_seq_one_letter_code
_entity_poly.pdbx_strand_id
1 'polypeptide(L)'
;MSKQAFYKRLTTQQKKEIDHQKMIKMVKEYRKKVGSKTGGIKLHNELKQDFIDAGIKIGRDKFYSFLRLNKLLIPKTKNYITTTNSNHMYKKYKNLVKDKVPNRPEQLWVSDITYIKTENGHNYLALVTDAYSKQIMGYKLDNHMRTSLCLDALAMAIKNRKYPNRKLIHHSDRGFQYCNPKYTTFAQENGITMSMTEQYDPYENAIAERVNRTLKYEYGLKKTIKNTDLALKMTQQAVYIYNNLRTHFSLNLRKPADVHLNPNIKYKSYRKNNVNLPELTI
;
A
#
# COMPACT_ATOMS: atom_id res chain seq x y z
N MET A 1 48.23 5.88 -26.85
CA MET A 1 47.37 6.73 -25.98
C MET A 1 48.27 7.79 -25.35
N SER A 2 47.92 9.08 -25.43
CA SER A 2 48.76 10.14 -24.85
C SER A 2 48.73 10.07 -23.29
N LYS A 3 49.82 10.53 -22.64
CA LYS A 3 49.91 10.57 -21.18
C LYS A 3 48.77 11.36 -20.54
N GLN A 4 48.32 12.46 -21.17
CA GLN A 4 47.17 13.25 -20.74
C GLN A 4 45.86 12.50 -20.86
N ALA A 5 45.64 11.73 -21.92
CA ALA A 5 44.45 10.92 -22.10
C ALA A 5 44.35 9.78 -21.06
N PHE A 6 45.48 9.23 -20.66
CA PHE A 6 45.57 8.23 -19.61
C PHE A 6 45.16 8.82 -18.25
N TYR A 7 45.72 9.94 -17.82
CA TYR A 7 45.37 10.58 -16.55
C TYR A 7 43.92 11.06 -16.52
N LYS A 8 43.39 11.62 -17.63
CA LYS A 8 42.01 12.00 -17.74
C LYS A 8 41.05 10.80 -17.60
N ARG A 9 41.43 9.64 -18.14
CA ARG A 9 40.66 8.41 -17.98
C ARG A 9 40.68 7.92 -16.54
N LEU A 10 41.83 7.98 -15.88
CA LEU A 10 41.99 7.54 -14.48
C LEU A 10 41.14 8.40 -13.52
N THR A 11 41.22 9.73 -13.64
CA THR A 11 40.38 10.65 -12.81
C THR A 11 38.89 10.47 -13.07
N THR A 12 38.49 10.23 -14.33
CA THR A 12 37.09 9.94 -14.67
C THR A 12 36.63 8.61 -14.04
N GLN A 13 37.48 7.60 -14.03
CA GLN A 13 37.16 6.30 -13.44
C GLN A 13 37.08 6.38 -11.91
N GLN A 14 37.98 7.10 -11.25
CA GLN A 14 37.89 7.36 -9.81
C GLN A 14 36.60 8.12 -9.44
N LYS A 15 36.24 9.15 -10.18
CA LYS A 15 35.00 9.89 -9.97
C LYS A 15 33.77 8.97 -10.09
N LYS A 16 33.73 8.11 -11.13
CA LYS A 16 32.65 7.14 -11.29
C LYS A 16 32.53 6.17 -10.11
N GLU A 17 33.65 5.70 -9.57
CA GLU A 17 33.64 4.82 -8.42
C GLU A 17 33.10 5.52 -7.16
N ILE A 18 33.53 6.75 -6.91
CA ILE A 18 33.02 7.58 -5.81
C ILE A 18 31.50 7.80 -5.97
N ASP A 19 31.05 8.15 -7.16
CA ASP A 19 29.63 8.34 -7.44
C ASP A 19 28.82 7.05 -7.25
N HIS A 20 29.39 5.89 -7.63
CA HIS A 20 28.78 4.57 -7.39
C HIS A 20 28.60 4.28 -5.90
N GLN A 21 29.63 4.53 -5.09
CA GLN A 21 29.58 4.30 -3.64
C GLN A 21 28.55 5.23 -2.97
N LYS A 22 28.48 6.50 -3.39
CA LYS A 22 27.46 7.45 -2.93
C LYS A 22 26.06 6.96 -3.26
N MET A 23 25.79 6.51 -4.49
CA MET A 23 24.50 5.98 -4.90
C MET A 23 24.10 4.73 -4.11
N ILE A 24 25.03 3.81 -3.85
CA ILE A 24 24.78 2.61 -3.02
C ILE A 24 24.32 3.04 -1.61
N LYS A 25 25.02 4.00 -1.01
CA LYS A 25 24.71 4.52 0.32
C LYS A 25 23.30 5.14 0.35
N MET A 26 23.00 6.05 -0.57
CA MET A 26 21.68 6.70 -0.68
C MET A 26 20.53 5.68 -0.84
N VAL A 27 20.70 4.68 -1.72
CA VAL A 27 19.72 3.62 -1.91
C VAL A 27 19.50 2.80 -0.64
N LYS A 28 20.58 2.44 0.08
CA LYS A 28 20.48 1.68 1.33
C LYS A 28 19.82 2.49 2.44
N GLU A 29 20.16 3.76 2.59
CA GLU A 29 19.57 4.67 3.58
C GLU A 29 18.08 4.91 3.31
N TYR A 30 17.71 5.19 2.07
CA TYR A 30 16.31 5.33 1.69
C TYR A 30 15.52 4.06 2.00
N ARG A 31 16.05 2.89 1.64
CA ARG A 31 15.39 1.61 1.93
C ARG A 31 15.31 1.31 3.43
N LYS A 32 16.27 1.74 4.23
CA LYS A 32 16.20 1.63 5.69
C LYS A 32 15.06 2.48 6.26
N LYS A 33 14.82 3.66 5.69
CA LYS A 33 13.78 4.61 6.13
C LYS A 33 12.37 4.22 5.67
N VAL A 34 12.21 3.81 4.41
CA VAL A 34 10.89 3.65 3.77
C VAL A 34 10.48 2.19 3.58
N GLY A 35 11.46 1.29 3.42
CA GLY A 35 11.19 -0.14 3.26
C GLY A 35 12.20 -0.83 2.33
N SER A 36 12.72 -1.96 2.78
CA SER A 36 13.82 -2.70 2.12
C SER A 36 13.48 -3.14 0.69
N LYS A 37 12.18 -3.25 0.35
CA LYS A 37 11.68 -3.69 -0.95
C LYS A 37 11.13 -2.54 -1.83
N THR A 38 11.64 -1.31 -1.65
CA THR A 38 11.33 -0.21 -2.56
C THR A 38 11.94 -0.45 -3.94
N GLY A 39 11.08 -0.51 -4.98
CA GLY A 39 11.49 -0.82 -6.36
C GLY A 39 12.24 0.30 -7.05
N GLY A 40 13.02 -0.03 -8.10
CA GLY A 40 13.95 0.88 -8.77
C GLY A 40 13.33 2.18 -9.32
N ILE A 41 12.11 2.13 -9.89
CA ILE A 41 11.44 3.34 -10.41
C ILE A 41 11.12 4.33 -9.27
N LYS A 42 10.61 3.82 -8.15
CA LYS A 42 10.33 4.65 -6.97
C LYS A 42 11.61 5.24 -6.40
N LEU A 43 12.65 4.42 -6.24
CA LEU A 43 13.97 4.88 -5.79
C LEU A 43 14.51 6.00 -6.67
N HIS A 44 14.46 5.83 -8.01
CA HIS A 44 14.94 6.86 -8.93
C HIS A 44 14.15 8.17 -8.81
N ASN A 45 12.82 8.09 -8.61
CA ASN A 45 11.98 9.27 -8.42
C ASN A 45 12.29 9.99 -7.12
N GLU A 46 12.37 9.24 -6.02
CA GLU A 46 12.57 9.79 -4.68
C GLU A 46 13.99 10.35 -4.45
N LEU A 47 15.01 9.66 -5.00
CA LEU A 47 16.41 10.06 -4.87
C LEU A 47 16.88 11.03 -5.96
N LYS A 48 15.97 11.47 -6.85
CA LYS A 48 16.35 12.32 -8.00
C LYS A 48 17.01 13.61 -7.55
N GLN A 49 16.45 14.28 -6.54
CA GLN A 49 17.02 15.53 -6.03
C GLN A 49 18.35 15.27 -5.32
N ASP A 50 18.43 14.22 -4.49
CA ASP A 50 19.66 13.85 -3.78
C ASP A 50 20.81 13.55 -4.77
N PHE A 51 20.49 12.93 -5.92
CA PHE A 51 21.49 12.71 -6.99
C PHE A 51 21.96 14.01 -7.62
N ILE A 52 21.04 14.95 -7.89
CA ILE A 52 21.37 16.27 -8.45
C ILE A 52 22.28 17.04 -7.48
N ASP A 53 21.91 17.08 -6.19
CA ASP A 53 22.66 17.78 -5.14
C ASP A 53 24.06 17.16 -4.93
N ALA A 54 24.20 15.86 -5.15
CA ALA A 54 25.50 15.17 -5.13
C ALA A 54 26.30 15.30 -6.44
N GLY A 55 25.79 16.03 -7.45
CA GLY A 55 26.42 16.19 -8.76
C GLY A 55 26.33 14.95 -9.66
N ILE A 56 25.45 13.99 -9.34
CA ILE A 56 25.29 12.71 -10.05
C ILE A 56 24.14 12.84 -11.07
N LYS A 57 24.46 12.78 -12.35
CA LYS A 57 23.46 12.77 -13.44
C LYS A 57 23.23 11.32 -13.90
N ILE A 58 22.12 10.71 -13.49
CA ILE A 58 21.76 9.35 -13.89
C ILE A 58 20.30 9.26 -14.31
N GLY A 59 20.07 8.77 -15.55
CA GLY A 59 18.73 8.47 -16.03
C GLY A 59 18.21 7.13 -15.54
N ARG A 60 16.90 6.93 -15.66
CA ARG A 60 16.18 5.75 -15.17
C ARG A 60 16.82 4.42 -15.60
N ASP A 61 17.14 4.24 -16.86
CA ASP A 61 17.61 2.96 -17.41
C ASP A 61 19.04 2.65 -16.97
N LYS A 62 19.90 3.67 -16.89
CA LYS A 62 21.26 3.56 -16.33
C LYS A 62 21.19 3.25 -14.83
N PHE A 63 20.25 3.84 -14.10
CA PHE A 63 20.02 3.54 -12.68
C PHE A 63 19.56 2.10 -12.48
N TYR A 64 18.69 1.56 -13.35
CA TYR A 64 18.30 0.15 -13.30
C TYR A 64 19.49 -0.79 -13.55
N SER A 65 20.34 -0.47 -14.51
CA SER A 65 21.59 -1.23 -14.78
C SER A 65 22.53 -1.18 -13.56
N PHE A 66 22.68 -0.01 -12.92
CA PHE A 66 23.41 0.17 -11.68
C PHE A 66 22.86 -0.72 -10.55
N LEU A 67 21.53 -0.72 -10.31
CA LEU A 67 20.90 -1.57 -9.30
C LEU A 67 21.13 -3.06 -9.58
N ARG A 68 21.09 -3.47 -10.85
CA ARG A 68 21.35 -4.86 -11.28
C ARG A 68 22.78 -5.28 -10.98
N LEU A 69 23.76 -4.49 -11.37
CA LEU A 69 25.19 -4.76 -11.16
C LEU A 69 25.52 -4.88 -9.66
N ASN A 70 24.89 -4.06 -8.83
CA ASN A 70 25.12 -4.05 -7.39
C ASN A 70 24.21 -5.02 -6.61
N LYS A 71 23.49 -5.92 -7.29
CA LYS A 71 22.54 -6.88 -6.67
C LYS A 71 21.48 -6.20 -5.79
N LEU A 72 21.10 -4.98 -6.13
CA LEU A 72 20.12 -4.17 -5.42
C LEU A 72 18.69 -4.26 -6.02
N LEU A 73 18.46 -5.08 -7.06
CA LEU A 73 17.13 -5.36 -7.57
C LEU A 73 16.35 -6.26 -6.60
N ILE A 74 15.04 -6.03 -6.53
CA ILE A 74 14.15 -6.84 -5.70
C ILE A 74 13.75 -8.11 -6.47
N PRO A 75 13.95 -9.31 -5.89
CA PRO A 75 13.55 -10.55 -6.54
C PRO A 75 12.02 -10.67 -6.60
N LYS A 76 11.51 -11.30 -7.68
CA LYS A 76 10.09 -11.64 -7.82
C LYS A 76 9.73 -12.77 -6.85
N THR A 77 8.62 -12.60 -6.10
CA THR A 77 8.08 -13.63 -5.19
C THR A 77 6.73 -14.10 -5.69
N LYS A 78 6.49 -15.42 -5.65
CA LYS A 78 5.19 -16.07 -5.95
C LYS A 78 4.67 -16.77 -4.69
N ASN A 79 3.38 -16.57 -4.30
CA ASN A 79 2.58 -17.48 -3.47
C ASN A 79 1.19 -16.89 -3.18
N TYR A 80 0.15 -17.76 -3.23
CA TYR A 80 -1.26 -17.45 -2.92
C TYR A 80 -1.81 -18.45 -1.88
N ILE A 81 -2.66 -17.97 -0.97
CA ILE A 81 -3.44 -18.78 -0.02
C ILE A 81 -4.80 -18.09 0.13
N THR A 82 -5.91 -18.87 0.08
CA THR A 82 -7.30 -18.41 0.20
C THR A 82 -7.75 -18.52 1.66
N THR A 83 -8.43 -17.50 2.22
CA THR A 83 -8.74 -17.39 3.66
C THR A 83 -10.18 -16.99 4.01
N THR A 84 -11.12 -16.90 3.06
CA THR A 84 -12.46 -16.38 3.32
C THR A 84 -13.50 -17.50 3.43
N ASN A 85 -14.30 -17.50 4.52
CA ASN A 85 -15.48 -18.33 4.68
C ASN A 85 -16.73 -17.46 4.53
N SER A 86 -17.44 -17.59 3.40
CA SER A 86 -18.66 -16.83 3.06
C SER A 86 -19.95 -17.66 3.17
N ASN A 87 -19.88 -18.90 3.69
CA ASN A 87 -21.04 -19.77 3.85
C ASN A 87 -21.69 -19.57 5.23
N HIS A 88 -22.49 -18.51 5.37
CA HIS A 88 -23.23 -18.17 6.59
C HIS A 88 -24.58 -17.53 6.25
N MET A 89 -25.51 -17.49 7.22
CA MET A 89 -26.91 -17.04 7.05
C MET A 89 -27.11 -15.52 7.17
N TYR A 90 -26.08 -14.71 7.43
CA TYR A 90 -26.26 -13.27 7.55
C TYR A 90 -26.60 -12.60 6.22
N LYS A 91 -27.29 -11.44 6.33
CA LYS A 91 -27.65 -10.60 5.19
C LYS A 91 -26.44 -10.19 4.38
N LYS A 92 -26.47 -10.42 3.07
CA LYS A 92 -25.47 -9.98 2.11
C LYS A 92 -25.97 -8.74 1.39
N TYR A 93 -25.10 -7.75 1.26
CA TYR A 93 -25.43 -6.49 0.57
C TYR A 93 -25.06 -6.58 -0.90
N LYS A 94 -25.78 -5.80 -1.76
CA LYS A 94 -25.50 -5.73 -3.20
C LYS A 94 -24.12 -5.09 -3.45
N ASN A 95 -23.50 -5.44 -4.55
CA ASN A 95 -22.30 -4.78 -5.03
C ASN A 95 -22.67 -3.43 -5.67
N LEU A 96 -22.37 -2.34 -4.99
CA LEU A 96 -22.64 -0.97 -5.44
C LEU A 96 -21.49 -0.36 -6.26
N VAL A 97 -20.33 -1.05 -6.31
CA VAL A 97 -19.09 -0.49 -6.84
C VAL A 97 -18.55 -1.24 -8.06
N LYS A 98 -19.31 -2.23 -8.55
CA LYS A 98 -18.95 -2.99 -9.73
C LYS A 98 -18.75 -2.04 -10.92
N ASP A 99 -17.60 -2.20 -11.59
CA ASP A 99 -17.21 -1.40 -12.77
C ASP A 99 -17.22 0.13 -12.56
N LYS A 100 -17.06 0.57 -11.32
CA LYS A 100 -17.02 1.99 -10.96
C LYS A 100 -15.70 2.35 -10.27
N VAL A 101 -15.29 3.61 -10.42
CA VAL A 101 -14.10 4.14 -9.76
C VAL A 101 -14.45 5.35 -8.90
N PRO A 102 -13.89 5.44 -7.68
CA PRO A 102 -14.08 6.62 -6.86
C PRO A 102 -13.32 7.81 -7.47
N ASN A 103 -13.94 9.00 -7.41
CA ASN A 103 -13.37 10.24 -7.93
C ASN A 103 -12.90 11.21 -6.82
N ARG A 104 -13.11 10.87 -5.55
CA ARG A 104 -12.68 11.67 -4.40
C ARG A 104 -12.35 10.80 -3.18
N PRO A 105 -11.58 11.34 -2.22
CA PRO A 105 -11.36 10.68 -0.93
C PRO A 105 -12.68 10.50 -0.16
N GLU A 106 -12.74 9.45 0.65
CA GLU A 106 -13.88 9.07 1.50
C GLU A 106 -15.20 8.92 0.73
N GLN A 107 -15.11 8.46 -0.53
CA GLN A 107 -16.27 8.02 -1.30
C GLN A 107 -16.44 6.51 -1.21
N LEU A 108 -15.34 5.78 -1.18
CA LEU A 108 -15.31 4.32 -1.11
C LEU A 108 -14.19 3.87 -0.18
N TRP A 109 -14.55 3.15 0.86
CA TRP A 109 -13.61 2.36 1.64
C TRP A 109 -13.69 0.89 1.26
N VAL A 110 -12.55 0.24 1.23
CA VAL A 110 -12.43 -1.21 1.03
C VAL A 110 -11.78 -1.84 2.25
N SER A 111 -12.29 -2.99 2.67
CA SER A 111 -11.78 -3.70 3.84
C SER A 111 -11.47 -5.15 3.53
N ASP A 112 -10.47 -5.66 4.24
CA ASP A 112 -10.07 -7.06 4.17
C ASP A 112 -9.32 -7.44 5.45
N ILE A 113 -9.34 -8.75 5.77
CA ILE A 113 -8.59 -9.33 6.89
C ILE A 113 -7.44 -10.15 6.33
N THR A 114 -6.29 -10.00 6.94
CA THR A 114 -5.14 -10.84 6.63
C THR A 114 -4.51 -11.37 7.91
N TYR A 115 -3.84 -12.53 7.85
CA TYR A 115 -3.15 -13.09 9.00
C TYR A 115 -1.67 -12.72 9.01
N ILE A 116 -1.12 -12.56 10.20
CA ILE A 116 0.29 -12.32 10.51
C ILE A 116 0.76 -13.50 11.37
N LYS A 117 1.79 -14.19 10.91
CA LYS A 117 2.32 -15.35 11.65
C LYS A 117 3.26 -14.89 12.76
N THR A 118 3.04 -15.38 13.98
CA THR A 118 3.97 -15.23 15.11
C THR A 118 4.44 -16.60 15.59
N GLU A 119 5.47 -16.65 16.42
CA GLU A 119 5.92 -17.89 17.04
C GLU A 119 4.84 -18.51 17.94
N ASN A 120 3.96 -17.67 18.52
CA ASN A 120 2.85 -18.07 19.38
C ASN A 120 1.53 -18.33 18.62
N GLY A 121 1.57 -18.49 17.27
CA GLY A 121 0.39 -18.73 16.46
C GLY A 121 0.10 -17.62 15.45
N HIS A 122 -1.17 -17.50 15.04
CA HIS A 122 -1.59 -16.50 14.06
C HIS A 122 -2.26 -15.31 14.74
N ASN A 123 -1.90 -14.12 14.31
CA ASN A 123 -2.64 -12.91 14.56
C ASN A 123 -3.36 -12.48 13.28
N TYR A 124 -4.42 -11.72 13.44
CA TYR A 124 -5.28 -11.25 12.35
C TYR A 124 -5.22 -9.73 12.28
N LEU A 125 -5.04 -9.20 11.10
CA LEU A 125 -4.98 -7.78 10.82
C LEU A 125 -6.17 -7.40 9.94
N ALA A 126 -7.12 -6.65 10.48
CA ALA A 126 -8.17 -5.99 9.72
C ALA A 126 -7.70 -4.62 9.27
N LEU A 127 -7.96 -4.28 8.01
CA LEU A 127 -7.64 -2.99 7.41
C LEU A 127 -8.88 -2.34 6.81
N VAL A 128 -9.01 -1.04 6.96
CA VAL A 128 -9.94 -0.19 6.23
C VAL A 128 -9.13 0.81 5.41
N THR A 129 -9.29 0.78 4.09
CA THR A 129 -8.48 1.55 3.14
C THR A 129 -9.37 2.42 2.27
N ASP A 130 -9.05 3.69 2.12
CA ASP A 130 -9.69 4.57 1.14
C ASP A 130 -9.32 4.17 -0.28
N ALA A 131 -10.32 3.86 -1.09
CA ALA A 131 -10.08 3.33 -2.44
C ALA A 131 -9.57 4.39 -3.42
N TYR A 132 -9.82 5.68 -3.18
CA TYR A 132 -9.30 6.77 -3.99
C TYR A 132 -7.83 7.05 -3.66
N SER A 133 -7.55 7.47 -2.43
CA SER A 133 -6.20 7.89 -1.99
C SER A 133 -5.26 6.73 -1.68
N LYS A 134 -5.79 5.51 -1.53
CA LYS A 134 -5.07 4.32 -1.04
C LYS A 134 -4.60 4.44 0.42
N GLN A 135 -5.05 5.46 1.15
CA GLN A 135 -4.70 5.64 2.56
C GLN A 135 -5.38 4.58 3.42
N ILE A 136 -4.62 3.98 4.30
CA ILE A 136 -5.16 3.13 5.38
C ILE A 136 -5.76 4.07 6.42
N MET A 137 -7.10 4.03 6.53
CA MET A 137 -7.88 4.88 7.42
C MET A 137 -7.97 4.31 8.83
N GLY A 138 -8.06 2.97 8.92
CA GLY A 138 -8.12 2.27 10.20
C GLY A 138 -7.56 0.86 10.09
N TYR A 139 -7.09 0.34 11.21
CA TYR A 139 -6.58 -1.02 11.31
C TYR A 139 -6.65 -1.53 12.74
N LYS A 140 -6.69 -2.84 12.86
CA LYS A 140 -6.59 -3.54 14.15
C LYS A 140 -5.85 -4.85 13.96
N LEU A 141 -4.90 -5.15 14.83
CA LEU A 141 -4.26 -6.45 14.96
C LEU A 141 -4.74 -7.11 16.24
N ASP A 142 -5.11 -8.39 16.16
CA ASP A 142 -5.52 -9.19 17.31
C ASP A 142 -5.17 -10.67 17.12
N ASN A 143 -5.20 -11.46 18.19
CA ASN A 143 -4.98 -12.91 18.17
C ASN A 143 -6.23 -13.71 17.74
N HIS A 144 -7.35 -13.05 17.50
CA HIS A 144 -8.60 -13.67 17.05
C HIS A 144 -9.22 -12.92 15.86
N MET A 145 -10.02 -13.62 15.05
CA MET A 145 -10.72 -13.09 13.89
C MET A 145 -12.22 -12.90 14.17
N ARG A 146 -12.57 -12.32 15.33
CA ARG A 146 -13.96 -12.00 15.69
C ARG A 146 -14.42 -10.72 15.02
N THR A 147 -15.74 -10.47 15.00
CA THR A 147 -16.33 -9.22 14.48
C THR A 147 -15.77 -7.96 15.17
N SER A 148 -15.38 -8.04 16.45
CA SER A 148 -14.75 -6.95 17.20
C SER A 148 -13.45 -6.44 16.53
N LEU A 149 -12.66 -7.33 15.94
CA LEU A 149 -11.46 -6.95 15.19
C LEU A 149 -11.78 -5.95 14.05
N CYS A 150 -12.82 -6.25 13.28
CA CYS A 150 -13.24 -5.39 12.17
C CYS A 150 -13.93 -4.10 12.67
N LEU A 151 -14.71 -4.18 13.76
CA LEU A 151 -15.34 -3.03 14.41
C LEU A 151 -14.31 -2.02 14.89
N ASP A 152 -13.25 -2.48 15.57
CA ASP A 152 -12.20 -1.60 16.08
C ASP A 152 -11.46 -0.92 14.91
N ALA A 153 -11.19 -1.65 13.82
CA ALA A 153 -10.59 -1.08 12.62
C ALA A 153 -11.51 -0.03 11.96
N LEU A 154 -12.82 -0.30 11.89
CA LEU A 154 -13.80 0.64 11.34
C LEU A 154 -13.96 1.88 12.24
N ALA A 155 -14.03 1.70 13.55
CA ALA A 155 -14.11 2.79 14.52
C ALA A 155 -12.91 3.74 14.41
N MET A 156 -11.69 3.16 14.27
CA MET A 156 -10.49 3.96 14.01
C MET A 156 -10.60 4.71 12.68
N ALA A 157 -11.09 4.07 11.61
CA ALA A 157 -11.26 4.70 10.31
C ALA A 157 -12.25 5.87 10.37
N ILE A 158 -13.39 5.70 11.07
CA ILE A 158 -14.39 6.75 11.27
C ILE A 158 -13.79 7.94 12.03
N LYS A 159 -13.04 7.68 13.11
CA LYS A 159 -12.35 8.73 13.87
C LYS A 159 -11.36 9.52 13.01
N ASN A 160 -10.74 8.88 12.04
CA ASN A 160 -9.73 9.48 11.16
C ASN A 160 -10.32 10.17 9.92
N ARG A 161 -11.65 10.23 9.77
CA ARG A 161 -12.29 10.92 8.64
C ARG A 161 -11.93 12.39 8.59
N LYS A 162 -11.62 12.88 7.40
CA LYS A 162 -11.41 14.31 7.10
C LYS A 162 -12.65 14.98 6.53
N TYR A 163 -13.55 14.18 5.93
CA TYR A 163 -14.75 14.66 5.26
C TYR A 163 -16.00 13.96 5.82
N PRO A 164 -16.32 14.07 7.14
CA PRO A 164 -17.36 13.27 7.81
C PRO A 164 -18.77 13.47 7.22
N ASN A 165 -19.06 14.64 6.64
CA ASN A 165 -20.35 14.95 6.05
C ASN A 165 -20.54 14.41 4.62
N ARG A 166 -19.50 13.77 4.03
CA ARG A 166 -19.63 13.18 2.70
C ARG A 166 -20.20 11.78 2.78
N LYS A 167 -21.06 11.44 1.83
CA LYS A 167 -21.56 10.06 1.65
C LYS A 167 -20.39 9.11 1.39
N LEU A 168 -20.43 7.96 2.02
CA LEU A 168 -19.37 6.96 1.99
C LEU A 168 -19.96 5.56 1.80
N ILE A 169 -19.39 4.81 0.86
CA ILE A 169 -19.63 3.37 0.71
C ILE A 169 -18.49 2.60 1.37
N HIS A 170 -18.84 1.57 2.14
CA HIS A 170 -17.90 0.58 2.63
C HIS A 170 -18.09 -0.73 1.87
N HIS A 171 -17.05 -1.20 1.20
CA HIS A 171 -17.06 -2.43 0.41
C HIS A 171 -16.12 -3.48 1.01
N SER A 172 -16.59 -4.69 1.15
CA SER A 172 -15.84 -5.84 1.66
C SER A 172 -16.22 -7.12 0.92
N ASP A 173 -15.49 -8.19 1.21
CA ASP A 173 -15.96 -9.52 0.88
C ASP A 173 -17.19 -9.91 1.74
N ARG A 174 -17.76 -11.11 1.46
CA ARG A 174 -18.91 -11.66 2.22
C ARG A 174 -18.44 -12.45 3.45
N GLY A 175 -17.32 -12.08 4.05
CA GLY A 175 -16.86 -12.70 5.29
C GLY A 175 -17.83 -12.50 6.44
N PHE A 176 -17.95 -13.52 7.31
CA PHE A 176 -18.83 -13.52 8.48
C PHE A 176 -18.72 -12.22 9.30
N GLN A 177 -17.52 -11.67 9.45
CA GLN A 177 -17.25 -10.50 10.26
C GLN A 177 -17.92 -9.24 9.71
N TYR A 178 -17.91 -9.07 8.38
CA TYR A 178 -18.50 -7.91 7.70
C TYR A 178 -20.01 -8.02 7.51
N CYS A 179 -20.53 -9.26 7.46
CA CYS A 179 -21.98 -9.51 7.36
C CYS A 179 -22.67 -9.50 8.73
N ASN A 180 -21.93 -9.52 9.83
CA ASN A 180 -22.48 -9.55 11.19
C ASN A 180 -23.33 -8.29 11.45
N PRO A 181 -24.57 -8.42 12.01
CA PRO A 181 -25.44 -7.29 12.33
C PRO A 181 -24.76 -6.20 13.16
N LYS A 182 -23.93 -6.55 14.14
CA LYS A 182 -23.19 -5.57 14.96
C LYS A 182 -22.30 -4.68 14.10
N TYR A 183 -21.65 -5.25 13.07
CA TYR A 183 -20.78 -4.50 12.16
C TYR A 183 -21.59 -3.61 11.23
N THR A 184 -22.60 -4.17 10.59
CA THR A 184 -23.41 -3.45 9.59
C THR A 184 -24.24 -2.34 10.22
N THR A 185 -24.83 -2.57 11.41
CA THR A 185 -25.57 -1.53 12.15
C THR A 185 -24.63 -0.39 12.56
N PHE A 186 -23.46 -0.71 13.14
CA PHE A 186 -22.47 0.31 13.50
C PHE A 186 -22.02 1.15 12.30
N ALA A 187 -21.80 0.53 11.13
CA ALA A 187 -21.46 1.26 9.91
C ALA A 187 -22.61 2.20 9.49
N GLN A 188 -23.85 1.71 9.46
CA GLN A 188 -25.04 2.47 9.05
C GLN A 188 -25.35 3.64 10.01
N GLU A 189 -25.23 3.45 11.31
CA GLU A 189 -25.38 4.50 12.33
C GLU A 189 -24.37 5.64 12.14
N ASN A 190 -23.20 5.33 11.54
CA ASN A 190 -22.20 6.33 11.17
C ASN A 190 -22.32 6.84 9.73
N GLY A 191 -23.49 6.67 9.08
CA GLY A 191 -23.78 7.19 7.75
C GLY A 191 -23.05 6.48 6.61
N ILE A 192 -22.61 5.23 6.82
CA ILE A 192 -21.84 4.44 5.84
C ILE A 192 -22.78 3.44 5.16
N THR A 193 -22.82 3.46 3.84
CA THR A 193 -23.59 2.52 3.03
C THR A 193 -22.79 1.24 2.80
N MET A 194 -23.38 0.09 3.09
CA MET A 194 -22.73 -1.21 2.92
C MET A 194 -22.80 -1.71 1.48
N SER A 195 -21.69 -2.28 1.02
CA SER A 195 -21.54 -2.94 -0.28
C SER A 195 -20.66 -4.18 -0.13
N MET A 196 -20.96 -5.24 -0.86
CA MET A 196 -20.19 -6.50 -0.77
C MET A 196 -19.94 -7.09 -2.15
N THR A 197 -18.86 -7.87 -2.28
CA THR A 197 -18.57 -8.66 -3.49
C THR A 197 -19.76 -9.58 -3.82
N GLU A 198 -20.08 -9.77 -5.09
CA GLU A 198 -21.18 -10.67 -5.49
C GLU A 198 -20.71 -12.10 -5.76
N GLN A 199 -19.50 -12.24 -6.29
CA GLN A 199 -18.89 -13.52 -6.63
C GLN A 199 -17.53 -13.65 -5.97
N TYR A 200 -16.91 -14.83 -6.04
CA TYR A 200 -15.52 -15.06 -5.66
C TYR A 200 -14.55 -14.45 -6.69
N ASP A 201 -14.82 -13.24 -7.16
CA ASP A 201 -13.94 -12.54 -8.09
C ASP A 201 -12.87 -11.77 -7.30
N PRO A 202 -11.59 -12.16 -7.40
CA PRO A 202 -10.48 -11.45 -6.76
C PRO A 202 -10.38 -9.98 -7.19
N TYR A 203 -10.96 -9.62 -8.33
CA TYR A 203 -10.92 -8.23 -8.83
C TYR A 203 -11.89 -7.32 -8.08
N GLU A 204 -12.95 -7.85 -7.48
CA GLU A 204 -13.94 -7.04 -6.76
C GLU A 204 -13.38 -6.39 -5.49
N ASN A 205 -12.35 -6.96 -4.85
CA ASN A 205 -11.66 -6.37 -3.68
C ASN A 205 -10.13 -6.18 -3.89
N ALA A 206 -9.70 -6.04 -5.13
CA ALA A 206 -8.28 -6.00 -5.52
C ALA A 206 -7.47 -4.88 -4.83
N ILE A 207 -8.12 -3.79 -4.41
CA ILE A 207 -7.44 -2.68 -3.72
C ILE A 207 -7.02 -3.14 -2.31
N ALA A 208 -7.95 -3.72 -1.53
CA ALA A 208 -7.66 -4.19 -0.18
C ALA A 208 -6.61 -5.31 -0.19
N GLU A 209 -6.74 -6.28 -1.09
CA GLU A 209 -5.72 -7.33 -1.29
C GLU A 209 -4.34 -6.77 -1.63
N ARG A 210 -4.29 -5.74 -2.49
CA ARG A 210 -3.04 -5.08 -2.86
C ARG A 210 -2.37 -4.41 -1.67
N VAL A 211 -3.15 -3.77 -0.80
CA VAL A 211 -2.65 -3.13 0.43
C VAL A 211 -2.10 -4.19 1.37
N ASN A 212 -2.85 -5.24 1.67
CA ASN A 212 -2.41 -6.36 2.47
C ASN A 212 -1.11 -6.99 1.95
N ARG A 213 -1.05 -7.22 0.64
CA ARG A 213 0.16 -7.74 0.00
C ARG A 213 1.35 -6.78 0.18
N THR A 214 1.13 -5.48 0.04
CA THR A 214 2.20 -4.48 0.22
C THR A 214 2.73 -4.52 1.65
N LEU A 215 1.86 -4.50 2.66
CA LEU A 215 2.28 -4.56 4.07
C LEU A 215 3.07 -5.84 4.37
N LYS A 216 2.58 -6.98 3.91
CA LYS A 216 3.27 -8.26 4.11
C LYS A 216 4.64 -8.34 3.46
N TYR A 217 4.75 -7.92 2.21
CA TYR A 217 5.95 -8.18 1.42
C TYR A 217 6.99 -7.06 1.47
N GLU A 218 6.56 -5.80 1.64
CA GLU A 218 7.49 -4.67 1.68
C GLU A 218 7.96 -4.36 3.11
N TYR A 219 7.14 -4.64 4.15
CA TYR A 219 7.42 -4.27 5.55
C TYR A 219 7.64 -5.45 6.49
N GLY A 220 7.87 -6.65 5.93
CA GLY A 220 8.31 -7.81 6.71
C GLY A 220 7.19 -8.56 7.45
N LEU A 221 5.93 -8.14 7.36
CA LEU A 221 4.81 -8.80 8.05
C LEU A 221 4.45 -10.19 7.49
N LYS A 222 5.13 -10.66 6.42
CA LYS A 222 5.02 -12.03 5.92
C LYS A 222 5.87 -13.02 6.70
N LYS A 223 6.96 -12.59 7.32
CA LYS A 223 7.85 -13.44 8.10
C LYS A 223 7.20 -13.83 9.42
N THR A 224 7.61 -14.94 10.01
CA THR A 224 7.24 -15.28 11.38
C THR A 224 7.85 -14.24 12.31
N ILE A 225 7.02 -13.61 13.15
CA ILE A 225 7.39 -12.54 14.10
C ILE A 225 7.41 -13.15 15.49
N LYS A 226 8.30 -12.69 16.36
CA LYS A 226 8.51 -13.27 17.68
C LYS A 226 7.23 -13.36 18.53
N ASN A 227 6.46 -12.26 18.62
CA ASN A 227 5.24 -12.22 19.43
C ASN A 227 4.24 -11.17 18.89
N THR A 228 3.05 -11.13 19.48
CA THR A 228 1.96 -10.20 19.11
C THR A 228 2.35 -8.74 19.32
N ASP A 229 3.04 -8.38 20.39
CA ASP A 229 3.43 -7.00 20.69
C ASP A 229 4.40 -6.46 19.62
N LEU A 230 5.37 -7.27 19.21
CA LEU A 230 6.26 -6.91 18.13
C LEU A 230 5.51 -6.79 16.80
N ALA A 231 4.56 -7.71 16.52
CA ALA A 231 3.72 -7.65 15.34
C ALA A 231 2.86 -6.37 15.31
N LEU A 232 2.34 -5.94 16.46
CA LEU A 232 1.59 -4.69 16.60
C LEU A 232 2.48 -3.48 16.30
N LYS A 233 3.67 -3.38 16.91
CA LYS A 233 4.62 -2.29 16.66
C LYS A 233 5.06 -2.24 15.20
N MET A 234 5.36 -3.39 14.59
CA MET A 234 5.69 -3.47 13.16
C MET A 234 4.52 -3.04 12.27
N THR A 235 3.28 -3.41 12.62
CA THR A 235 2.08 -2.99 11.88
C THR A 235 1.89 -1.49 11.95
N GLN A 236 2.00 -0.88 13.14
CA GLN A 236 1.91 0.58 13.32
C GLN A 236 2.93 1.32 12.46
N GLN A 237 4.18 0.88 12.50
CA GLN A 237 5.25 1.46 11.69
C GLN A 237 5.00 1.27 10.19
N ALA A 238 4.56 0.08 9.78
CA ALA A 238 4.26 -0.23 8.39
C ALA A 238 3.12 0.64 7.83
N VAL A 239 2.06 0.85 8.60
CA VAL A 239 0.94 1.73 8.23
C VAL A 239 1.40 3.19 8.13
N TYR A 240 2.20 3.66 9.08
CA TYR A 240 2.76 5.02 9.03
C TYR A 240 3.61 5.22 7.77
N ILE A 241 4.54 4.32 7.49
CA ILE A 241 5.41 4.41 6.30
C ILE A 241 4.58 4.30 5.01
N TYR A 242 3.60 3.39 4.99
CA TYR A 242 2.71 3.20 3.84
C TYR A 242 1.93 4.48 3.51
N ASN A 243 1.35 5.13 4.51
CA ASN A 243 0.54 6.33 4.31
C ASN A 243 1.38 7.58 4.00
N ASN A 244 2.51 7.77 4.70
CA ASN A 244 3.20 9.06 4.75
C ASN A 244 4.53 9.11 3.99
N LEU A 245 5.16 7.98 3.72
CA LEU A 245 6.50 7.95 3.12
C LEU A 245 6.56 7.18 1.80
N ARG A 246 5.66 6.20 1.61
CA ARG A 246 5.67 5.35 0.43
C ARG A 246 4.91 5.97 -0.74
N THR A 247 5.54 6.08 -1.89
CA THR A 247 4.88 6.51 -3.13
C THR A 247 4.17 5.35 -3.83
N HIS A 248 3.10 5.66 -4.56
CA HIS A 248 2.27 4.70 -5.28
C HIS A 248 2.20 4.99 -6.77
N PHE A 249 2.37 3.97 -7.61
CA PHE A 249 2.23 4.13 -9.06
C PHE A 249 0.81 4.56 -9.47
N SER A 250 -0.22 3.99 -8.83
CA SER A 250 -1.60 4.36 -9.11
C SER A 250 -1.97 5.78 -8.64
N LEU A 251 -1.10 6.43 -7.90
CA LEU A 251 -1.22 7.83 -7.45
C LEU A 251 -0.20 8.75 -8.14
N ASN A 252 0.32 8.33 -9.29
CA ASN A 252 1.36 9.06 -10.02
C ASN A 252 2.59 9.37 -9.14
N LEU A 253 3.07 8.35 -8.41
CA LEU A 253 4.19 8.44 -7.47
C LEU A 253 3.99 9.43 -6.31
N ARG A 254 2.73 9.67 -5.91
CA ARG A 254 2.41 10.43 -4.70
C ARG A 254 2.18 9.51 -3.51
N LYS A 255 2.21 10.08 -2.32
CA LYS A 255 1.93 9.40 -1.06
C LYS A 255 0.43 9.37 -0.80
N PRO A 256 -0.12 8.31 -0.18
CA PRO A 256 -1.54 8.23 0.14
C PRO A 256 -2.05 9.42 0.94
N ALA A 257 -1.34 9.84 1.99
CA ALA A 257 -1.74 10.96 2.83
C ALA A 257 -1.83 12.28 2.06
N ASP A 258 -0.88 12.57 1.17
CA ASP A 258 -0.90 13.79 0.35
C ASP A 258 -2.11 13.83 -0.57
N VAL A 259 -2.44 12.70 -1.19
CA VAL A 259 -3.62 12.59 -2.08
C VAL A 259 -4.92 12.65 -1.30
N HIS A 260 -4.96 12.11 -0.08
CA HIS A 260 -6.15 12.14 0.76
C HIS A 260 -6.50 13.55 1.23
N LEU A 261 -5.48 14.35 1.57
CA LEU A 261 -5.67 15.74 2.03
C LEU A 261 -5.92 16.73 0.89
N ASN A 262 -5.58 16.38 -0.35
CA ASN A 262 -5.69 17.28 -1.50
C ASN A 262 -6.62 16.68 -2.58
N PRO A 263 -7.95 16.68 -2.38
CA PRO A 263 -8.93 15.99 -3.24
C PRO A 263 -9.02 16.58 -4.67
N ASN A 264 -8.53 17.80 -4.87
CA ASN A 264 -8.56 18.48 -6.17
C ASN A 264 -7.41 18.11 -7.10
N ILE A 265 -6.47 17.31 -6.64
CA ILE A 265 -5.34 16.89 -7.45
C ILE A 265 -5.78 15.78 -8.40
N LYS A 266 -6.03 16.13 -9.67
CA LYS A 266 -6.20 15.15 -10.74
C LYS A 266 -4.86 14.47 -11.01
N TYR A 267 -4.84 13.13 -11.01
CA TYR A 267 -3.67 12.36 -11.39
C TYR A 267 -4.04 11.28 -12.41
N LYS A 268 -3.17 11.11 -13.41
CA LYS A 268 -3.33 10.00 -14.36
C LYS A 268 -2.79 8.72 -13.73
N SER A 269 -3.58 7.66 -13.78
CA SER A 269 -3.08 6.33 -13.41
C SER A 269 -1.97 5.90 -14.37
N TYR A 270 -0.91 5.26 -13.84
CA TYR A 270 0.15 4.65 -14.65
C TYR A 270 -0.31 3.39 -15.41
N ARG A 271 -1.56 2.99 -15.27
CA ARG A 271 -2.10 1.86 -16.02
C ARG A 271 -2.31 2.25 -17.47
N LYS A 272 -1.65 1.54 -18.38
CA LYS A 272 -1.73 1.74 -19.84
C LYS A 272 -3.12 1.44 -20.44
N ASN A 273 -3.97 0.71 -19.73
CA ASN A 273 -5.32 0.36 -20.17
C ASN A 273 -6.32 1.15 -19.32
N ASN A 274 -6.57 2.38 -19.71
CA ASN A 274 -7.75 3.10 -19.28
C ASN A 274 -8.95 2.51 -20.03
N VAL A 275 -9.55 1.44 -19.51
CA VAL A 275 -10.97 1.26 -19.68
C VAL A 275 -11.58 2.47 -18.97
N ASN A 276 -12.31 3.31 -19.70
CA ASN A 276 -13.05 4.42 -19.10
C ASN A 276 -14.18 3.83 -18.26
N LEU A 277 -13.85 3.43 -17.03
CA LEU A 277 -14.87 2.99 -16.08
C LEU A 277 -15.64 4.23 -15.60
N PRO A 278 -16.96 4.14 -15.48
CA PRO A 278 -17.78 5.22 -15.00
C PRO A 278 -17.41 5.62 -13.57
N GLU A 279 -17.55 6.88 -13.26
CA GLU A 279 -17.33 7.38 -11.91
C GLU A 279 -18.40 6.85 -10.95
N LEU A 280 -18.01 6.59 -9.71
CA LEU A 280 -18.93 6.20 -8.66
C LEU A 280 -19.79 7.40 -8.30
N THR A 281 -21.10 7.29 -8.53
CA THR A 281 -22.10 8.29 -8.11
C THR A 281 -22.79 7.83 -6.83
N ILE A 282 -22.78 8.67 -5.78
CA ILE A 282 -23.43 8.40 -4.50
C ILE A 282 -24.29 9.59 -4.11
#